data_c83ffd13a47e2b5427f9bea3ef73da01
#
_entry.id   c83ffd13a47e2b5427f9bea3ef73da01
#
_cell.length_a   1.000
_cell.length_b   1.000
_cell.length_c   1.000
_cell.angle_alpha   90.00
_cell.angle_beta   90.00
_cell.angle_gamma   90.00
#
_symmetry.space_group_name_H-M   'P 1'
#
loop_
_entity.id
_entity.type
_entity.pdbx_description
1 polymer ?
#
loop_
_entity_poly.entity_id
_entity_poly.type
_entity_poly.pdbx_seq_one_letter_code
_entity_poly.pdbx_strand_id
1 'polypeptide(L)'
;MKTNNNFPGLVEAFFTDRLMRQRQVSPNTIASYRDSFCLLFNFAKQRLKKEPSTLSIEDLDAAFIGSFLNHIENDRGNCARSRNLRLAAIHSLFKYIALQDPIHSALIQRVLAIPTKRFERRQIDFLTKPEIEALLAAPDRSAWGGRRDSTLLHLAIQTGLRVSELIGLTCKDIVLDSGAHVRCNGKGRKERCTPLGKKL
;
A
#
# COMPACT_ATOMS: atom_id res chain seq x y z
N MET A 1 -4.59 39.75 9.81
CA MET A 1 -3.60 38.68 10.08
C MET A 1 -3.40 37.90 8.79
N LYS A 2 -2.22 37.95 8.19
CA LYS A 2 -1.91 37.09 7.02
C LYS A 2 -1.85 35.63 7.54
N THR A 3 -2.83 34.83 7.21
CA THR A 3 -2.75 33.38 7.41
C THR A 3 -1.54 32.90 6.63
N ASN A 4 -0.50 32.53 7.34
CA ASN A 4 0.70 31.95 6.74
C ASN A 4 0.28 30.64 6.10
N ASN A 5 0.02 30.66 4.80
CA ASN A 5 -0.39 29.48 4.04
C ASN A 5 0.78 28.50 3.96
N ASN A 6 0.92 27.64 4.97
CA ASN A 6 2.00 26.67 5.09
C ASN A 6 1.55 25.26 4.72
N PHE A 7 0.58 25.12 3.80
CA PHE A 7 0.11 23.79 3.39
C PHE A 7 1.23 22.87 2.87
N PRO A 8 2.17 23.33 2.01
CA PRO A 8 3.32 22.52 1.62
C PRO A 8 4.16 22.03 2.80
N GLY A 9 4.42 22.90 3.79
CA GLY A 9 5.13 22.51 5.00
C GLY A 9 4.36 21.50 5.86
N LEU A 10 3.04 21.58 5.92
CA LEU A 10 2.20 20.58 6.59
C LEU A 10 2.26 19.22 5.88
N VAL A 11 2.31 19.19 4.54
CA VAL A 11 2.49 17.97 3.77
C VAL A 11 3.86 17.34 4.05
N GLU A 12 4.93 18.14 4.05
CA GLU A 12 6.29 17.69 4.37
C GLU A 12 6.35 17.12 5.79
N ALA A 13 5.86 17.84 6.79
CA ALA A 13 5.81 17.40 8.17
C ALA A 13 4.94 16.14 8.37
N PHE A 14 3.87 15.98 7.59
CA PHE A 14 3.10 14.75 7.60
C PHE A 14 3.93 13.54 7.19
N PHE A 15 4.76 13.65 6.15
CA PHE A 15 5.63 12.54 5.75
C PHE A 15 6.77 12.31 6.74
N THR A 16 7.50 13.37 7.09
CA THR A 16 8.72 13.27 7.91
C THR A 16 8.42 12.97 9.37
N ASP A 17 7.55 13.77 9.98
CA ASP A 17 7.27 13.63 11.41
C ASP A 17 6.18 12.59 11.68
N ARG A 18 5.02 12.70 11.00
CA ARG A 18 3.89 11.82 11.33
C ARG A 18 4.09 10.39 10.86
N LEU A 19 4.45 10.19 9.58
CA LEU A 19 4.54 8.84 9.01
C LEU A 19 5.87 8.16 9.37
N MET A 20 7.00 8.85 9.17
CA MET A 20 8.33 8.24 9.36
C MET A 20 8.71 8.20 10.83
N ARG A 21 8.70 9.33 11.53
CA ARG A 21 9.20 9.41 12.91
C ARG A 21 8.22 8.84 13.94
N GLN A 22 6.96 9.32 13.96
CA GLN A 22 6.00 8.95 15.00
C GLN A 22 5.36 7.57 14.76
N ARG A 23 4.89 7.30 13.54
CA ARG A 23 4.16 6.06 13.21
C ARG A 23 5.04 4.95 12.67
N GLN A 24 6.27 5.27 12.22
CA GLN A 24 7.22 4.31 11.64
C GLN A 24 6.54 3.36 10.63
N VAL A 25 5.72 3.93 9.76
CA VAL A 25 4.99 3.13 8.77
C VAL A 25 5.97 2.49 7.77
N SER A 26 5.54 1.40 7.12
CA SER A 26 6.39 0.71 6.16
C SER A 26 6.73 1.58 4.94
N PRO A 27 7.91 1.37 4.29
CA PRO A 27 8.26 2.08 3.05
C PRO A 27 7.19 1.97 1.97
N ASN A 28 6.52 0.83 1.85
CA ASN A 28 5.42 0.63 0.90
C ASN A 28 4.21 1.53 1.20
N THR A 29 3.92 1.79 2.48
CA THR A 29 2.85 2.72 2.87
C THR A 29 3.23 4.15 2.50
N ILE A 30 4.49 4.55 2.74
CA ILE A 30 5.00 5.87 2.35
C ILE A 30 4.91 6.05 0.83
N ALA A 31 5.36 5.06 0.06
CA ALA A 31 5.30 5.08 -1.40
C ALA A 31 3.84 5.20 -1.90
N SER A 32 2.92 4.41 -1.35
CA SER A 32 1.49 4.46 -1.72
C SER A 32 0.85 5.83 -1.42
N TYR A 33 1.21 6.46 -0.31
CA TYR A 33 0.72 7.79 0.05
C TYR A 33 1.33 8.84 -0.85
N ARG A 34 2.66 8.79 -1.09
CA ARG A 34 3.34 9.68 -2.05
C ARG A 34 2.66 9.64 -3.41
N ASP A 35 2.42 8.45 -3.96
CA ASP A 35 1.77 8.29 -5.26
C ASP A 35 0.35 8.87 -5.27
N SER A 36 -0.38 8.74 -4.14
CA SER A 36 -1.71 9.34 -3.99
C SER A 36 -1.65 10.87 -4.05
N PHE A 37 -0.69 11.48 -3.38
CA PHE A 37 -0.54 12.95 -3.38
C PHE A 37 0.05 13.48 -4.68
N CYS A 38 0.97 12.76 -5.32
CA CYS A 38 1.42 13.12 -6.68
C CYS A 38 0.25 13.19 -7.66
N LEU A 39 -0.68 12.23 -7.61
CA LEU A 39 -1.87 12.25 -8.45
C LEU A 39 -2.80 13.42 -8.10
N LEU A 40 -3.04 13.69 -6.82
CA LEU A 40 -3.87 14.79 -6.36
C LEU A 40 -3.28 16.15 -6.76
N PHE A 41 -1.99 16.36 -6.56
CA PHE A 41 -1.33 17.63 -6.88
C PHE A 41 -1.21 17.86 -8.39
N ASN A 42 -0.99 16.82 -9.18
CA ASN A 42 -1.06 16.92 -10.64
C ASN A 42 -2.46 17.28 -11.12
N PHE A 43 -3.50 16.71 -10.53
CA PHE A 43 -4.88 17.08 -10.82
C PHE A 43 -5.16 18.56 -10.43
N ALA A 44 -4.68 18.98 -9.25
CA ALA A 44 -4.80 20.37 -8.80
C ALA A 44 -4.08 21.34 -9.76
N LYS A 45 -2.87 21.03 -10.18
CA LYS A 45 -2.12 21.83 -11.17
C LYS A 45 -2.89 21.98 -12.47
N GLN A 46 -3.52 20.92 -12.96
CA GLN A 46 -4.29 20.96 -14.20
C GLN A 46 -5.59 21.77 -14.07
N ARG A 47 -6.31 21.62 -12.95
CA ARG A 47 -7.62 22.23 -12.74
C ARG A 47 -7.57 23.66 -12.24
N LEU A 48 -6.66 23.93 -11.27
CA LEU A 48 -6.56 25.25 -10.62
C LEU A 48 -5.48 26.13 -11.25
N LYS A 49 -4.63 25.57 -12.14
CA LYS A 49 -3.47 26.27 -12.72
C LYS A 49 -2.50 26.79 -11.67
N LYS A 50 -2.44 26.13 -10.51
CA LYS A 50 -1.52 26.45 -9.40
C LYS A 50 -0.44 25.39 -9.30
N GLU A 51 0.79 25.82 -9.01
CA GLU A 51 1.87 24.90 -8.68
C GLU A 51 1.64 24.27 -7.29
N PRO A 52 2.07 23.01 -7.07
CA PRO A 52 1.88 22.32 -5.77
C PRO A 52 2.42 23.12 -4.57
N SER A 53 3.49 23.89 -4.76
CA SER A 53 4.09 24.76 -3.74
C SER A 53 3.24 25.97 -3.35
N THR A 54 2.27 26.33 -4.17
CA THR A 54 1.38 27.48 -3.94
C THR A 54 -0.05 27.07 -3.55
N LEU A 55 -0.30 25.77 -3.43
CA LEU A 55 -1.59 25.27 -2.99
C LEU A 55 -1.84 25.63 -1.52
N SER A 56 -3.09 25.94 -1.24
CA SER A 56 -3.59 26.15 0.13
C SER A 56 -4.56 25.04 0.53
N ILE A 57 -4.91 24.96 1.80
CA ILE A 57 -5.87 23.98 2.29
C ILE A 57 -7.27 24.25 1.71
N GLU A 58 -7.61 25.52 1.47
CA GLU A 58 -8.89 25.96 0.89
C GLU A 58 -9.05 25.49 -0.55
N ASP A 59 -7.96 25.33 -1.28
CA ASP A 59 -7.97 24.80 -2.66
C ASP A 59 -8.39 23.30 -2.71
N LEU A 60 -8.29 22.62 -1.58
CA LEU A 60 -8.53 21.16 -1.48
C LEU A 60 -9.78 20.86 -0.64
N ASP A 61 -10.85 21.59 -0.88
CA ASP A 61 -12.13 21.36 -0.21
C ASP A 61 -12.79 20.01 -0.59
N ALA A 62 -13.90 19.69 0.05
CA ALA A 62 -14.61 18.43 -0.19
C ALA A 62 -15.12 18.27 -1.62
N ALA A 63 -15.52 19.37 -2.28
CA ALA A 63 -15.99 19.36 -3.67
C ALA A 63 -14.83 19.06 -4.62
N PHE A 64 -13.68 19.70 -4.40
CA PHE A 64 -12.46 19.44 -5.18
C PHE A 64 -11.95 18.01 -5.01
N ILE A 65 -11.87 17.52 -3.76
CA ILE A 65 -11.50 16.11 -3.50
C ILE A 65 -12.50 15.15 -4.13
N GLY A 66 -13.80 15.44 -4.09
CA GLY A 66 -14.83 14.68 -4.80
C GLY A 66 -14.58 14.60 -6.30
N SER A 67 -14.25 15.73 -6.92
CA SER A 67 -13.92 15.81 -8.37
C SER A 67 -12.65 15.01 -8.69
N PHE A 68 -11.62 15.08 -7.85
CA PHE A 68 -10.42 14.25 -8.00
C PHE A 68 -10.73 12.75 -7.93
N LEU A 69 -11.54 12.32 -6.97
CA LEU A 69 -11.91 10.91 -6.84
C LEU A 69 -12.74 10.42 -8.01
N ASN A 70 -13.60 11.27 -8.60
CA ASN A 70 -14.32 10.95 -9.83
C ASN A 70 -13.38 10.85 -11.03
N HIS A 71 -12.41 11.76 -11.14
CA HIS A 71 -11.35 11.66 -12.17
C HIS A 71 -10.56 10.35 -12.06
N ILE A 72 -10.16 9.94 -10.87
CA ILE A 72 -9.47 8.66 -10.65
C ILE A 72 -10.30 7.47 -11.14
N GLU A 73 -11.59 7.51 -10.92
CA GLU A 73 -12.49 6.39 -11.24
C GLU A 73 -12.91 6.40 -12.73
N ASN A 74 -13.39 7.54 -13.23
CA ASN A 74 -14.00 7.64 -14.56
C ASN A 74 -12.96 7.87 -15.67
N ASP A 75 -12.05 8.84 -15.48
CA ASP A 75 -11.11 9.23 -16.53
C ASP A 75 -9.90 8.30 -16.57
N ARG A 76 -9.49 7.76 -15.41
CA ARG A 76 -8.35 6.84 -15.30
C ARG A 76 -8.76 5.37 -15.21
N GLY A 77 -10.04 5.06 -15.20
CA GLY A 77 -10.55 3.69 -15.18
C GLY A 77 -10.20 2.88 -13.90
N ASN A 78 -9.96 3.54 -12.78
CA ASN A 78 -9.60 2.83 -11.55
C ASN A 78 -10.85 2.26 -10.85
N CYS A 79 -10.71 1.09 -10.24
CA CYS A 79 -11.79 0.48 -9.46
C CYS A 79 -12.02 1.24 -8.13
N ALA A 80 -13.22 1.05 -7.54
CA ALA A 80 -13.62 1.65 -6.27
C ALA A 80 -12.63 1.36 -5.12
N ARG A 81 -11.97 0.20 -5.12
CA ARG A 81 -10.92 -0.14 -4.15
C ARG A 81 -9.72 0.82 -4.25
N SER A 82 -9.25 1.10 -5.47
CA SER A 82 -8.13 2.02 -5.71
C SER A 82 -8.52 3.45 -5.35
N ARG A 83 -9.74 3.89 -5.72
CA ARG A 83 -10.30 5.18 -5.29
C ARG A 83 -10.28 5.32 -3.76
N ASN A 84 -10.75 4.30 -3.04
CA ASN A 84 -10.79 4.31 -1.58
C ASN A 84 -9.39 4.34 -0.94
N LEU A 85 -8.39 3.73 -1.55
CA LEU A 85 -7.00 3.83 -1.10
C LEU A 85 -6.49 5.28 -1.19
N ARG A 86 -6.82 6.00 -2.27
CA ARG A 86 -6.46 7.42 -2.42
C ARG A 86 -7.19 8.27 -1.39
N LEU A 87 -8.48 8.03 -1.18
CA LEU A 87 -9.24 8.71 -0.13
C LEU A 87 -8.67 8.47 1.26
N ALA A 88 -8.25 7.25 1.58
CA ALA A 88 -7.64 6.93 2.86
C ALA A 88 -6.32 7.71 3.11
N ALA A 89 -5.49 7.90 2.07
CA ALA A 89 -4.29 8.73 2.16
C ALA A 89 -4.66 10.19 2.44
N ILE A 90 -5.65 10.73 1.71
CA ILE A 90 -6.17 12.11 1.90
C ILE A 90 -6.72 12.27 3.32
N HIS A 91 -7.58 11.38 3.78
CA HIS A 91 -8.11 11.42 5.15
C HIS A 91 -7.00 11.36 6.20
N SER A 92 -5.92 10.59 5.97
CA SER A 92 -4.79 10.53 6.90
C SER A 92 -4.06 11.87 7.01
N LEU A 93 -3.86 12.57 5.89
CA LEU A 93 -3.28 13.93 5.87
C LEU A 93 -4.20 14.93 6.55
N PHE A 94 -5.48 14.96 6.19
CA PHE A 94 -6.44 15.90 6.77
C PHE A 94 -6.65 15.70 8.27
N LYS A 95 -6.62 14.45 8.76
CA LYS A 95 -6.59 14.17 10.21
C LYS A 95 -5.34 14.72 10.91
N TYR A 96 -4.20 14.70 10.23
CA TYR A 96 -2.97 15.31 10.76
C TYR A 96 -3.09 16.83 10.78
N ILE A 97 -3.55 17.44 9.68
CA ILE A 97 -3.73 18.90 9.57
C ILE A 97 -4.72 19.40 10.62
N ALA A 98 -5.80 18.66 10.91
CA ALA A 98 -6.78 19.02 11.94
C ALA A 98 -6.16 19.27 13.34
N LEU A 99 -5.04 18.61 13.64
CA LEU A 99 -4.31 18.79 14.88
C LEU A 99 -3.38 20.01 14.89
N GLN A 100 -3.02 20.52 13.71
CA GLN A 100 -2.06 21.60 13.53
C GLN A 100 -2.75 22.92 13.18
N ASP A 101 -3.93 22.86 12.56
CA ASP A 101 -4.64 24.01 12.02
C ASP A 101 -6.13 23.97 12.39
N PRO A 102 -6.49 24.42 13.60
CA PRO A 102 -7.88 24.47 14.04
C PRO A 102 -8.77 25.45 13.26
N ILE A 103 -8.16 26.46 12.58
CA ILE A 103 -8.90 27.50 11.87
C ILE A 103 -9.72 26.88 10.72
N HIS A 104 -9.18 25.88 10.03
CA HIS A 104 -9.82 25.20 8.91
C HIS A 104 -10.67 23.98 9.32
N SER A 105 -11.03 23.85 10.61
CA SER A 105 -11.73 22.67 11.13
C SER A 105 -12.99 22.32 10.36
N ALA A 106 -13.82 23.29 9.98
CA ALA A 106 -15.07 23.08 9.24
C ALA A 106 -14.82 22.50 7.83
N LEU A 107 -13.79 22.99 7.12
CA LEU A 107 -13.38 22.46 5.82
C LEU A 107 -12.86 21.02 5.97
N ILE A 108 -11.98 20.80 6.95
CA ILE A 108 -11.38 19.50 7.23
C ILE A 108 -12.47 18.46 7.52
N GLN A 109 -13.45 18.80 8.36
CA GLN A 109 -14.56 17.89 8.69
C GLN A 109 -15.37 17.50 7.44
N ARG A 110 -15.63 18.43 6.53
CA ARG A 110 -16.31 18.14 5.26
C ARG A 110 -15.52 17.15 4.40
N VAL A 111 -14.17 17.30 4.31
CA VAL A 111 -13.32 16.36 3.58
C VAL A 111 -13.33 14.99 4.26
N LEU A 112 -13.23 14.94 5.57
CA LEU A 112 -13.26 13.68 6.34
C LEU A 112 -14.61 12.97 6.27
N ALA A 113 -15.68 13.71 5.99
CA ALA A 113 -17.03 13.16 5.81
C ALA A 113 -17.26 12.48 4.44
N ILE A 114 -16.31 12.62 3.48
CA ILE A 114 -16.42 11.94 2.17
C ILE A 114 -16.45 10.42 2.37
N PRO A 115 -17.51 9.71 1.95
CA PRO A 115 -17.64 8.30 2.22
C PRO A 115 -16.77 7.44 1.28
N THR A 116 -16.37 6.29 1.79
CA THR A 116 -15.81 5.23 0.96
C THR A 116 -16.89 4.54 0.15
N LYS A 117 -16.59 4.17 -1.09
CA LYS A 117 -17.50 3.36 -1.92
C LYS A 117 -17.45 1.88 -1.51
N ARG A 118 -18.60 1.24 -1.49
CA ARG A 118 -18.67 -0.22 -1.38
C ARG A 118 -18.12 -0.85 -2.67
N PHE A 119 -17.46 -1.98 -2.55
CA PHE A 119 -17.00 -2.77 -3.68
C PHE A 119 -17.09 -4.25 -3.32
N GLU A 120 -17.37 -5.06 -4.32
CA GLU A 120 -17.40 -6.50 -4.18
C GLU A 120 -15.99 -7.05 -3.99
N ARG A 121 -15.83 -7.92 -3.01
CA ARG A 121 -14.61 -8.72 -2.87
C ARG A 121 -14.81 -9.99 -3.66
N ARG A 122 -14.10 -10.11 -4.79
CA ARG A 122 -14.07 -11.40 -5.50
C ARG A 122 -13.53 -12.46 -4.56
N GLN A 123 -14.21 -13.59 -4.50
CA GLN A 123 -13.70 -14.76 -3.85
C GLN A 123 -12.47 -15.25 -4.62
N ILE A 124 -11.43 -15.62 -3.91
CA ILE A 124 -10.20 -16.15 -4.55
C ILE A 124 -10.45 -17.63 -4.75
N ASP A 125 -10.35 -18.09 -5.99
CA ASP A 125 -10.41 -19.51 -6.30
C ASP A 125 -9.14 -20.21 -5.81
N PHE A 126 -9.31 -21.42 -5.32
CA PHE A 126 -8.19 -22.26 -4.87
C PHE A 126 -7.74 -23.15 -6.02
N LEU A 127 -6.42 -23.34 -6.12
CA LEU A 127 -5.88 -24.32 -7.05
C LEU A 127 -6.28 -25.74 -6.60
N THR A 128 -6.73 -26.54 -7.53
CA THR A 128 -6.97 -27.96 -7.32
C THR A 128 -5.66 -28.74 -7.23
N LYS A 129 -5.69 -29.94 -6.66
CA LYS A 129 -4.48 -30.78 -6.57
C LYS A 129 -3.81 -31.04 -7.93
N PRO A 130 -4.55 -31.40 -9.02
CA PRO A 130 -3.94 -31.55 -10.35
C PRO A 130 -3.28 -30.27 -10.88
N GLU A 131 -3.87 -29.09 -10.64
CA GLU A 131 -3.29 -27.81 -11.04
C GLU A 131 -2.00 -27.49 -10.28
N ILE A 132 -1.96 -27.82 -8.97
CA ILE A 132 -0.74 -27.68 -8.17
C ILE A 132 0.35 -28.62 -8.70
N GLU A 133 0.03 -29.87 -9.01
CA GLU A 133 0.98 -30.84 -9.55
C GLU A 133 1.52 -30.40 -10.92
N ALA A 134 0.67 -29.89 -11.81
CA ALA A 134 1.06 -29.35 -13.09
C ALA A 134 1.99 -28.12 -12.95
N LEU A 135 1.66 -27.20 -12.01
CA LEU A 135 2.47 -26.04 -11.71
C LEU A 135 3.87 -26.43 -11.19
N LEU A 136 3.97 -27.45 -10.34
CA LEU A 136 5.23 -27.95 -9.81
C LEU A 136 6.09 -28.69 -10.85
N ALA A 137 5.46 -29.28 -11.86
CA ALA A 137 6.13 -29.98 -12.97
C ALA A 137 6.60 -29.04 -14.09
N ALA A 138 6.07 -27.81 -14.17
CA ALA A 138 6.35 -26.88 -15.25
C ALA A 138 7.82 -26.38 -15.36
N PRO A 139 8.58 -26.14 -14.26
CA PRO A 139 9.95 -25.68 -14.38
C PRO A 139 10.92 -26.74 -14.92
N ASP A 140 11.74 -26.36 -15.91
CA ASP A 140 12.82 -27.22 -16.43
C ASP A 140 13.95 -27.36 -15.40
N ARG A 141 13.97 -28.49 -14.70
CA ARG A 141 14.96 -28.77 -13.65
C ARG A 141 16.36 -29.07 -14.17
N SER A 142 16.56 -29.22 -15.47
CA SER A 142 17.91 -29.38 -16.07
C SER A 142 18.72 -28.07 -15.95
N ALA A 143 18.03 -26.92 -16.06
CA ALA A 143 18.60 -25.61 -15.90
C ALA A 143 18.62 -25.12 -14.44
N TRP A 144 19.61 -24.30 -14.09
CA TRP A 144 19.68 -23.70 -12.74
C TRP A 144 18.43 -22.87 -12.39
N GLY A 145 17.94 -22.07 -13.36
CA GLY A 145 16.72 -21.28 -13.17
C GLY A 145 15.50 -22.12 -12.83
N GLY A 146 15.32 -23.22 -13.55
CA GLY A 146 14.18 -24.11 -13.30
C GLY A 146 14.28 -24.87 -11.97
N ARG A 147 15.49 -25.22 -11.50
CA ARG A 147 15.68 -25.80 -10.15
C ARG A 147 15.30 -24.79 -9.07
N ARG A 148 15.75 -23.52 -9.21
CA ARG A 148 15.39 -22.42 -8.33
C ARG A 148 13.88 -22.22 -8.28
N ASP A 149 13.24 -22.12 -9.44
CA ASP A 149 11.81 -21.83 -9.57
C ASP A 149 10.97 -22.99 -9.01
N SER A 150 11.36 -24.24 -9.25
CA SER A 150 10.76 -25.42 -8.66
C SER A 150 10.83 -25.40 -7.12
N THR A 151 11.99 -25.05 -6.55
CA THR A 151 12.18 -24.92 -5.10
C THR A 151 11.30 -23.81 -4.52
N LEU A 152 11.24 -22.65 -5.17
CA LEU A 152 10.40 -21.53 -4.75
C LEU A 152 8.91 -21.91 -4.75
N LEU A 153 8.44 -22.59 -5.80
CA LEU A 153 7.04 -23.05 -5.90
C LEU A 153 6.71 -24.05 -4.81
N HIS A 154 7.57 -25.05 -4.58
CA HIS A 154 7.37 -26.03 -3.48
C HIS A 154 7.29 -25.33 -2.13
N LEU A 155 8.22 -24.40 -1.86
CA LEU A 155 8.25 -23.67 -0.61
C LEU A 155 7.00 -22.80 -0.44
N ALA A 156 6.58 -22.10 -1.50
CA ALA A 156 5.36 -21.29 -1.48
C ALA A 156 4.10 -22.13 -1.16
N ILE A 157 3.96 -23.28 -1.79
CA ILE A 157 2.80 -24.18 -1.61
C ILE A 157 2.79 -24.76 -0.20
N GLN A 158 3.94 -25.22 0.31
CA GLN A 158 4.01 -25.84 1.64
C GLN A 158 3.81 -24.83 2.78
N THR A 159 4.34 -23.61 2.63
CA THR A 159 4.41 -22.66 3.73
C THR A 159 3.35 -21.57 3.67
N GLY A 160 2.75 -21.32 2.51
CA GLY A 160 1.85 -20.18 2.29
C GLY A 160 2.54 -18.82 2.50
N LEU A 161 3.86 -18.75 2.30
CA LEU A 161 4.62 -17.50 2.38
C LEU A 161 4.17 -16.52 1.30
N ARG A 162 4.13 -15.23 1.64
CA ARG A 162 3.91 -14.19 0.63
C ARG A 162 5.12 -14.11 -0.29
N VAL A 163 4.91 -13.66 -1.54
CA VAL A 163 6.03 -13.49 -2.49
C VAL A 163 7.15 -12.65 -1.89
N SER A 164 6.84 -11.55 -1.22
CA SER A 164 7.84 -10.69 -0.57
C SER A 164 8.59 -11.36 0.59
N GLU A 165 7.95 -12.27 1.30
CA GLU A 165 8.57 -13.08 2.35
C GLU A 165 9.49 -14.14 1.72
N LEU A 166 9.00 -14.79 0.66
CA LEU A 166 9.72 -15.86 -0.05
C LEU A 166 11.03 -15.36 -0.69
N ILE A 167 10.98 -14.24 -1.43
CA ILE A 167 12.17 -13.66 -2.08
C ILE A 167 13.14 -12.99 -1.10
N GLY A 168 12.68 -12.68 0.11
CA GLY A 168 13.51 -12.11 1.19
C GLY A 168 14.22 -13.15 2.05
N LEU A 169 13.98 -14.46 1.84
CA LEU A 169 14.61 -15.52 2.62
C LEU A 169 16.12 -15.58 2.35
N THR A 170 16.84 -15.83 3.42
CA THR A 170 18.29 -16.15 3.41
C THR A 170 18.51 -17.56 3.93
N CYS A 171 19.71 -18.12 3.70
CA CYS A 171 20.06 -19.45 4.21
C CYS A 171 19.92 -19.56 5.73
N LYS A 172 20.05 -18.45 6.47
CA LYS A 172 19.89 -18.40 7.94
C LYS A 172 18.44 -18.56 8.40
N ASP A 173 17.49 -18.32 7.50
CA ASP A 173 16.05 -18.39 7.80
C ASP A 173 15.49 -19.78 7.61
N ILE A 174 16.28 -20.73 7.09
CA ILE A 174 15.87 -22.09 6.76
C ILE A 174 16.64 -23.08 7.62
N VAL A 175 15.92 -23.90 8.37
CA VAL A 175 16.46 -25.02 9.15
C VAL A 175 15.95 -26.32 8.50
N LEU A 176 16.88 -27.19 8.10
CA LEU A 176 16.55 -28.45 7.37
C LEU A 176 16.69 -29.69 8.25
N ASP A 177 17.29 -29.56 9.43
CA ASP A 177 17.50 -30.66 10.37
C ASP A 177 16.20 -31.06 11.10
N SER A 178 16.35 -31.78 12.23
CA SER A 178 15.20 -32.13 13.09
C SER A 178 14.37 -30.91 13.44
N GLY A 179 13.07 -30.97 13.10
CA GLY A 179 12.18 -29.81 13.24
C GLY A 179 12.28 -28.80 12.11
N ALA A 180 12.53 -29.28 10.88
CA ALA A 180 12.67 -28.44 9.68
C ALA A 180 11.62 -27.36 9.58
N HIS A 181 12.03 -26.11 9.43
CA HIS A 181 11.15 -24.95 9.41
C HIS A 181 11.79 -23.75 8.70
N VAL A 182 10.93 -22.81 8.29
CA VAL A 182 11.32 -21.50 7.76
C VAL A 182 10.90 -20.41 8.73
N ARG A 183 11.82 -19.51 9.06
CA ARG A 183 11.54 -18.28 9.79
C ARG A 183 11.32 -17.15 8.80
N CYS A 184 10.28 -16.38 8.97
CA CYS A 184 10.03 -15.21 8.13
C CYS A 184 9.48 -14.03 8.92
N ASN A 185 9.85 -12.83 8.49
CA ASN A 185 9.33 -11.57 9.02
C ASN A 185 8.11 -11.13 8.19
N GLY A 186 6.92 -11.27 8.76
CA GLY A 186 5.67 -10.92 8.14
C GLY A 186 5.31 -9.43 8.27
N LYS A 187 4.12 -9.08 7.79
CA LYS A 187 3.57 -7.72 7.91
C LYS A 187 3.52 -7.27 9.37
N GLY A 188 4.04 -6.07 9.63
CA GLY A 188 4.08 -5.49 10.97
C GLY A 188 5.24 -5.98 11.84
N ARG A 189 6.33 -6.46 11.23
CA ARG A 189 7.53 -6.96 11.91
C ARG A 189 7.26 -8.16 12.83
N LYS A 190 6.21 -8.95 12.52
CA LYS A 190 5.92 -10.16 13.27
C LYS A 190 6.70 -11.32 12.66
N GLU A 191 7.54 -11.95 13.48
CA GLU A 191 8.20 -13.19 13.11
C GLU A 191 7.21 -14.35 13.18
N ARG A 192 7.34 -15.28 12.25
CA ARG A 192 6.64 -16.56 12.28
C ARG A 192 7.56 -17.68 11.82
N CYS A 193 7.42 -18.82 12.46
CA CYS A 193 8.01 -20.10 12.06
C CYS A 193 6.96 -20.93 11.34
N THR A 194 7.29 -21.42 10.15
CA THR A 194 6.41 -22.31 9.39
C THR A 194 7.13 -23.64 9.20
N PRO A 195 6.57 -24.77 9.66
CA PRO A 195 7.21 -26.06 9.50
C PRO A 195 7.30 -26.47 8.03
N LEU A 196 8.38 -27.15 7.67
CA LEU A 196 8.57 -27.77 6.35
C LEU A 196 8.16 -29.23 6.42
N GLY A 197 7.35 -29.65 5.44
CA GLY A 197 6.97 -31.06 5.29
C GLY A 197 8.15 -31.93 4.80
N LYS A 198 8.09 -33.23 5.07
CA LYS A 198 9.15 -34.21 4.71
C LYS A 198 9.37 -34.42 3.19
N LYS A 199 8.61 -33.79 2.31
CA LYS A 199 8.75 -33.87 0.85
C LYS A 199 9.10 -32.49 0.32
N LEU A 200 10.34 -32.15 0.31
CA LEU A 200 10.96 -31.11 -0.53
C LEU A 200 11.79 -31.80 -1.59
#